data_7e0a5dd24de40045b5cc0134bf2b902e
#
_entry.id   7e0a5dd24de40045b5cc0134bf2b902e
#
_cell.length_a   1.000
_cell.length_b   1.000
_cell.length_c   1.000
_cell.angle_alpha   90.00
_cell.angle_beta   90.00
_cell.angle_gamma   90.00
#
_symmetry.space_group_name_H-M   'P 1'
#
loop_
_entity.id
_entity.type
_entity.pdbx_description
1 polymer ?
#
loop_
_entity_poly.entity_id
_entity_poly.type
_entity_poly.pdbx_seq_one_letter_code
_entity_poly.pdbx_strand_id
1 'polypeptide(L)'
;MNFDIQDWGLIDFKEAWDKQKELVTAIQKGESKSTLVLCNHPLVITMGRNSSYDNLVLPREEYYNKNINVIDINRGGDVTLHNENQLVGYPIF
;
A
#
# COMPACT_ATOMS: atom_id res chain seq x y z
N MET A 1 23.25 -10.84 4.37
CA MET A 1 22.46 -9.67 4.03
C MET A 1 21.87 -9.05 5.29
N ASN A 2 22.07 -7.76 5.51
CA ASN A 2 21.65 -7.11 6.74
C ASN A 2 20.34 -6.37 6.56
N PHE A 3 19.25 -7.12 6.54
CA PHE A 3 17.93 -6.52 6.56
C PHE A 3 17.00 -7.32 7.48
N ASP A 4 15.98 -6.65 7.96
CA ASP A 4 14.94 -7.26 8.77
C ASP A 4 13.73 -7.64 7.92
N ILE A 5 12.98 -8.61 8.39
CA ILE A 5 11.69 -8.97 7.81
C ILE A 5 10.62 -8.71 8.88
N GLN A 6 9.59 -7.96 8.51
CA GLN A 6 8.43 -7.73 9.38
C GLN A 6 7.17 -8.23 8.69
N ASP A 7 6.31 -8.87 9.45
CA ASP A 7 4.99 -9.29 8.98
C ASP A 7 3.95 -8.46 9.72
N TRP A 8 3.23 -7.62 8.98
CA TRP A 8 2.21 -6.75 9.54
C TRP A 8 0.81 -7.37 9.48
N GLY A 9 0.68 -8.55 8.88
CA GLY A 9 -0.59 -9.25 8.76
C GLY A 9 -1.61 -8.51 7.88
N LEU A 10 -2.87 -8.67 8.20
CA LEU A 10 -3.94 -7.93 7.53
C LEU A 10 -3.99 -6.52 8.11
N ILE A 11 -3.67 -5.54 7.29
CA ILE A 11 -3.54 -4.15 7.71
C ILE A 11 -4.19 -3.22 6.69
N ASP A 12 -4.93 -2.22 7.15
CA ASP A 12 -5.49 -1.19 6.30
C ASP A 12 -4.40 -0.52 5.46
N PHE A 13 -4.69 -0.27 4.19
CA PHE A 13 -3.69 0.26 3.26
C PHE A 13 -3.10 1.59 3.76
N LYS A 14 -3.94 2.51 4.19
CA LYS A 14 -3.48 3.82 4.66
C LYS A 14 -2.63 3.71 5.92
N GLU A 15 -3.02 2.84 6.83
CA GLU A 15 -2.24 2.56 8.05
C GLU A 15 -0.87 2.00 7.69
N ALA A 16 -0.82 1.04 6.77
CA ALA A 16 0.44 0.50 6.27
C ALA A 16 1.29 1.57 5.59
N TRP A 17 0.67 2.46 4.84
CA TRP A 17 1.35 3.57 4.18
C TRP A 17 2.03 4.49 5.19
N ASP A 18 1.32 4.85 6.26
CA ASP A 18 1.87 5.70 7.32
C ASP A 18 3.00 5.00 8.07
N LYS A 19 2.86 3.70 8.36
CA LYS A 19 3.93 2.91 8.99
C LYS A 19 5.17 2.82 8.11
N GLN A 20 5.00 2.71 6.80
CA GLN A 20 6.14 2.71 5.87
C GLN A 20 6.90 4.03 5.92
N LYS A 21 6.19 5.16 5.99
CA LYS A 21 6.84 6.47 6.11
C LYS A 21 7.65 6.60 7.39
N GLU A 22 7.13 6.11 8.50
CA GLU A 22 7.85 6.09 9.77
C GLU A 22 9.11 5.23 9.69
N LEU A 23 9.00 4.07 9.03
CA LEU A 23 10.12 3.15 8.88
C LEU A 23 11.20 3.75 7.98
N VAL A 24 10.82 4.41 6.89
CA VAL A 24 11.76 5.11 6.01
C VAL A 24 12.55 6.15 6.81
N THR A 25 11.87 6.93 7.64
CA THR A 25 12.52 7.94 8.48
C THR A 25 13.51 7.30 9.46
N ALA A 26 13.11 6.21 10.10
CA ALA A 26 13.99 5.50 11.03
C ALA A 26 15.23 4.93 10.33
N ILE A 27 15.07 4.38 9.14
CA ILE A 27 16.19 3.87 8.34
C ILE A 27 17.14 5.00 7.95
N GLN A 28 16.61 6.14 7.52
CA GLN A 28 17.42 7.30 7.14
C GLN A 28 18.23 7.86 8.32
N LYS A 29 17.69 7.76 9.52
CA LYS A 29 18.38 8.21 10.74
C LYS A 29 19.36 7.17 11.30
N GLY A 30 19.44 5.99 10.70
CA GLY A 30 20.27 4.91 11.20
C GLY A 30 19.72 4.19 12.42
N GLU A 31 18.45 4.41 12.75
CA GLU A 31 17.78 3.80 13.90
C GLU A 31 17.19 2.42 13.57
N SER A 32 17.09 2.08 12.29
CA SER A 32 16.53 0.82 11.83
C SER A 32 17.29 0.33 10.61
N LYS A 33 17.29 -0.99 10.42
CA LYS A 33 17.85 -1.62 9.22
C LYS A 33 16.86 -1.53 8.06
N SER A 34 17.37 -1.64 6.84
CA SER A 34 16.51 -1.90 5.68
C SER A 34 15.59 -3.07 5.97
N THR A 35 14.34 -2.99 5.58
CA THR A 35 13.32 -3.93 6.00
C THR A 35 12.47 -4.37 4.83
N LEU A 36 12.20 -5.66 4.73
CA LEU A 36 11.16 -6.21 3.86
C LEU A 36 9.90 -6.39 4.70
N VAL A 37 8.85 -5.69 4.35
CA VAL A 37 7.56 -5.80 5.03
C VAL A 37 6.63 -6.69 4.22
N LEU A 38 6.05 -7.69 4.88
CA LEU A 38 5.03 -8.56 4.30
C LEU A 38 3.70 -8.25 4.95
N CYS A 39 2.66 -8.10 4.16
CA CYS A 39 1.33 -7.84 4.69
C CYS A 39 0.24 -8.20 3.68
N ASN A 40 -1.00 -8.15 4.13
CA ASN A 40 -2.18 -8.26 3.29
C ASN A 40 -3.06 -7.03 3.56
N HIS A 41 -3.84 -6.62 2.59
CA HIS A 41 -4.74 -5.49 2.73
C HIS A 41 -6.20 -5.92 2.57
N PRO A 42 -7.14 -5.33 3.31
CA PRO A 42 -8.56 -5.41 2.95
C PRO A 42 -8.76 -4.90 1.52
N LEU A 43 -9.87 -5.26 0.91
CA LEU A 43 -10.16 -4.87 -0.47
C LEU A 43 -10.05 -3.36 -0.65
N VAL A 44 -9.12 -2.94 -1.49
CA VAL A 44 -8.83 -1.53 -1.74
C VAL A 44 -8.31 -1.35 -3.17
N ILE A 45 -8.70 -0.26 -3.80
CA ILE A 45 -8.16 0.16 -5.10
C ILE A 45 -7.26 1.36 -4.87
N THR A 46 -6.02 1.27 -5.31
CA THR A 46 -5.08 2.40 -5.23
C THR A 46 -4.89 2.99 -6.62
N MET A 47 -4.89 4.31 -6.70
CA MET A 47 -4.67 5.05 -7.94
C MET A 47 -3.33 5.76 -7.87
N GLY A 48 -2.38 5.31 -8.69
CA GLY A 48 -1.07 5.92 -8.78
C GLY A 48 -1.10 7.24 -9.56
N ARG A 49 0.06 7.89 -9.66
CA ARG A 49 0.18 9.22 -10.28
C ARG A 49 -0.23 9.28 -11.75
N ASN A 50 -0.12 8.17 -12.45
CA ASN A 50 -0.45 8.09 -13.89
C ASN A 50 -1.85 7.54 -14.14
N SER A 51 -2.64 7.35 -13.09
CA SER A 51 -3.97 6.77 -13.24
C SER A 51 -5.01 7.83 -13.60
N SER A 52 -6.08 7.37 -14.24
CA SER A 52 -7.24 8.18 -14.56
C SER A 52 -8.48 7.46 -14.06
N TYR A 53 -9.47 8.21 -13.59
CA TYR A 53 -10.77 7.62 -13.21
C TYR A 53 -11.44 6.90 -14.38
N ASP A 54 -11.09 7.24 -15.61
CA ASP A 54 -11.57 6.53 -16.80
C ASP A 54 -11.07 5.09 -16.87
N ASN A 55 -10.00 4.76 -16.14
CA ASN A 55 -9.46 3.40 -16.06
C ASN A 55 -10.21 2.52 -15.05
N LEU A 56 -11.14 3.08 -14.30
CA LEU A 56 -12.02 2.32 -13.43
C LEU A 56 -13.19 1.77 -14.26
N VAL A 57 -13.55 0.51 -14.01
CA VAL A 57 -14.67 -0.14 -14.69
C VAL A 57 -16.01 0.51 -14.31
N LEU A 58 -16.13 0.93 -13.06
CA LEU A 58 -17.30 1.59 -12.50
C LEU A 58 -16.96 3.02 -12.07
N PRO A 59 -17.94 3.92 -11.99
CA PRO A 59 -17.71 5.22 -11.37
C PRO A 59 -17.21 5.07 -9.93
N ARG A 60 -16.40 6.02 -9.46
CA ARG A 60 -15.79 5.95 -8.12
C ARG A 60 -16.82 5.77 -7.01
N GLU A 61 -17.98 6.43 -7.14
CA GLU A 61 -19.08 6.33 -6.16
C GLU A 61 -19.62 4.91 -6.03
N GLU A 62 -19.61 4.14 -7.11
CA GLU A 62 -20.08 2.76 -7.09
C GLU A 62 -19.18 1.87 -6.24
N TYR A 63 -17.87 2.10 -6.26
CA TYR A 63 -16.94 1.37 -5.40
C TYR A 63 -17.20 1.71 -3.94
N TYR A 64 -17.40 2.98 -3.64
CA TYR A 64 -17.73 3.43 -2.29
C TYR A 64 -19.00 2.77 -1.77
N ASN A 65 -20.04 2.69 -2.59
CA ASN A 65 -21.31 2.07 -2.23
C ASN A 65 -21.17 0.55 -1.98
N LYS A 66 -20.14 -0.07 -2.51
CA LYS A 66 -19.81 -1.48 -2.30
C LYS A 66 -18.81 -1.68 -1.16
N ASN A 67 -18.53 -0.65 -0.38
CA ASN A 67 -17.53 -0.65 0.70
C ASN A 67 -16.10 -0.96 0.20
N ILE A 68 -15.79 -0.55 -1.02
CA ILE A 68 -14.46 -0.66 -1.58
C ILE A 68 -13.83 0.73 -1.57
N ASN A 69 -12.76 0.90 -0.81
CA ASN A 69 -12.04 2.17 -0.79
C ASN A 69 -11.25 2.36 -2.07
N VAL A 70 -11.28 3.58 -2.60
CA VAL A 70 -10.44 4.01 -3.72
C VAL A 70 -9.53 5.11 -3.17
N ILE A 71 -8.22 4.87 -3.19
CA ILE A 71 -7.24 5.75 -2.55
C ILE A 71 -6.26 6.28 -3.58
N ASP A 72 -6.10 7.59 -3.64
CA ASP A 72 -5.06 8.22 -4.44
C ASP A 72 -3.74 8.17 -3.67
N ILE A 73 -2.68 7.70 -4.31
CA ILE A 73 -1.38 7.56 -3.66
C ILE A 73 -0.28 8.18 -4.53
N ASN A 74 0.78 8.63 -3.87
CA ASN A 74 1.95 9.21 -4.55
C ASN A 74 2.92 8.09 -4.96
N ARG A 75 2.48 7.27 -5.89
CA ARG A 75 3.23 6.13 -6.43
C ARG A 75 3.17 6.20 -7.95
N GLY A 76 4.21 5.75 -8.64
CA GLY A 76 4.16 5.55 -10.09
C GLY A 76 3.17 4.44 -10.43
N GLY A 77 2.71 4.44 -11.67
CA GLY A 77 1.81 3.42 -12.16
C GLY A 77 0.35 3.86 -12.23
N ASP A 78 -0.50 2.90 -12.51
CA ASP A 78 -1.92 3.08 -12.76
C ASP A 78 -2.76 2.52 -11.60
N VAL A 79 -3.96 2.11 -11.88
CA VAL A 79 -4.90 1.52 -10.92
C VAL A 79 -4.42 0.14 -10.49
N THR A 80 -4.46 -0.15 -9.20
CA THR A 80 -4.12 -1.47 -8.66
C THR A 80 -5.17 -1.89 -7.65
N LEU A 81 -5.63 -3.15 -7.77
CA LEU A 81 -6.54 -3.76 -6.82
C LEU A 81 -5.75 -4.61 -5.83
N HIS A 82 -5.99 -4.40 -4.56
CA HIS A 82 -5.45 -5.26 -3.49
C HIS A 82 -6.60 -5.95 -2.77
N ASN A 83 -6.37 -7.17 -2.29
CA ASN A 83 -7.35 -7.90 -1.49
C ASN A 83 -6.65 -8.70 -0.39
N GLU A 84 -7.46 -9.24 0.55
CA GLU A 84 -6.94 -9.93 1.72
C GLU A 84 -6.23 -11.24 1.41
N ASN A 85 -6.46 -11.83 0.24
CA ASN A 85 -5.82 -13.08 -0.18
C ASN A 85 -4.50 -12.85 -0.92
N GLN A 86 -4.12 -11.59 -1.14
CA GLN A 86 -2.91 -11.23 -1.85
C GLN A 86 -1.81 -10.83 -0.87
N LEU A 87 -0.73 -11.60 -0.85
CA LEU A 87 0.45 -11.22 -0.08
C LEU A 87 1.19 -10.09 -0.78
N VAL A 88 1.48 -9.04 -0.05
CA VAL A 88 2.18 -7.87 -0.56
C VAL A 88 3.53 -7.75 0.14
N GLY A 89 4.58 -7.50 -0.62
CA GLY A 89 5.92 -7.23 -0.11
C GLY A 89 6.32 -5.78 -0.37
N TYR A 90 6.73 -5.08 0.68
CA TYR A 90 7.26 -3.73 0.57
C TYR A 90 8.74 -3.74 0.97
N PRO A 91 9.67 -3.65 -0.01
CA PRO A 91 11.09 -3.49 0.33
C PRO A 91 11.36 -2.02 0.67
N ILE A 92 11.80 -1.79 1.90
CA ILE A 92 12.08 -0.44 2.42
C ILE A 92 13.55 -0.35 2.79
N PHE A 93 14.27 0.43 2.02
CA PHE A 93 15.73 0.55 2.13
C PHE A 93 16.18 1.98 2.40
#